data_7d4b80b018a69a0c72dc0acfcdda1212
#
_entry.id   7d4b80b018a69a0c72dc0acfcdda1212
#
_cell.length_a   1.000
_cell.length_b   1.000
_cell.length_c   1.000
_cell.angle_alpha   90.00
_cell.angle_beta   90.00
_cell.angle_gamma   90.00
#
_symmetry.space_group_name_H-M   'P 1'
#
loop_
_entity.id
_entity.type
_entity.pdbx_description
1 polymer ?
#
loop_
_entity_poly.entity_id
_entity_poly.type
_entity_poly.pdbx_seq_one_letter_code
_entity_poly.pdbx_strand_id
1 'polypeptide(L)'
;MNHTSKPVWIPRPRALAVMAGLVAFVLSVGPWSPVSARSVSGPVSLSGPISLSSVQWIFYKEDFNHLNDEDPALIKQIVASPATYVLEHSVGGHHLPKQVIPAQMFFSSAELQAAIDQGQVIPGVKVVVDDLEDLPTTPTAELDAPRTAMEEFAQAATASGYQPVLIPGRDLILVSGARCSRQPGSTISEAYLRCGLPGAAAYAPIFVIQAASVETNLPALEQLVHLAAARARKANPNVTIFATLSVSPNGAYASSAAVVQAAEAIRPYVQGYAMNNVRPSDPRMLDFLTALSKG
;
A
#
# COMPACT_ATOMS: atom_id res chain seq x y z
N MET A 1 -62.62 7.54 15.71
CA MET A 1 -61.69 6.82 16.60
C MET A 1 -60.41 7.59 16.63
N ASN A 2 -60.20 8.35 17.72
CA ASN A 2 -59.05 9.21 17.87
C ASN A 2 -57.94 8.46 18.63
N HIS A 3 -56.82 8.22 17.95
CA HIS A 3 -55.59 7.75 18.61
C HIS A 3 -54.68 8.93 18.97
N THR A 4 -54.67 9.27 20.24
CA THR A 4 -53.73 10.20 20.85
C THR A 4 -52.43 9.46 21.14
N SER A 5 -51.37 9.78 20.43
CA SER A 5 -50.00 9.33 20.73
C SER A 5 -49.41 10.14 21.88
N LYS A 6 -48.94 9.43 22.92
CA LYS A 6 -48.25 10.01 24.06
C LYS A 6 -46.77 10.33 23.69
N PRO A 7 -46.19 11.42 24.14
CA PRO A 7 -44.78 11.73 23.89
C PRO A 7 -43.87 10.84 24.74
N VAL A 8 -42.83 10.27 24.08
CA VAL A 8 -41.77 9.52 24.73
C VAL A 8 -40.75 10.51 25.31
N TRP A 9 -40.55 10.41 26.59
CA TRP A 9 -39.59 11.23 27.35
C TRP A 9 -38.18 10.60 27.19
N ILE A 10 -37.21 11.34 26.63
CA ILE A 10 -35.80 10.93 26.51
C ILE A 10 -35.02 11.65 27.63
N PRO A 11 -34.38 10.93 28.56
CA PRO A 11 -33.56 11.57 29.59
C PRO A 11 -32.24 12.10 29.01
N ARG A 12 -31.89 13.35 29.34
CA ARG A 12 -30.63 13.99 29.00
C ARG A 12 -29.47 13.36 29.79
N PRO A 13 -28.30 13.08 29.18
CA PRO A 13 -27.14 12.61 29.92
C PRO A 13 -26.57 13.73 30.78
N ARG A 14 -26.27 13.40 32.04
CA ARG A 14 -25.55 14.26 32.97
C ARG A 14 -24.10 14.38 32.56
N ALA A 15 -23.60 15.60 32.43
CA ALA A 15 -22.18 15.89 32.25
C ALA A 15 -21.40 15.44 33.51
N LEU A 16 -20.52 14.49 33.37
CA LEU A 16 -19.48 14.17 34.36
C LEU A 16 -18.28 15.09 34.09
N ALA A 17 -17.99 15.95 35.08
CA ALA A 17 -16.74 16.70 35.10
C ALA A 17 -15.60 15.75 35.46
N VAL A 18 -14.69 15.50 34.53
CA VAL A 18 -13.43 14.75 34.77
C VAL A 18 -12.37 15.78 35.17
N MET A 19 -11.91 15.68 36.38
CA MET A 19 -10.76 16.45 36.91
C MET A 19 -9.48 15.96 36.20
N ALA A 20 -8.78 16.91 35.62
CA ALA A 20 -7.47 16.69 34.99
C ALA A 20 -6.40 16.45 36.07
N GLY A 21 -5.98 15.21 36.23
CA GLY A 21 -4.76 14.84 36.93
C GLY A 21 -3.58 14.85 35.96
N LEU A 22 -2.71 15.85 36.05
CA LEU A 22 -1.46 15.92 35.33
C LEU A 22 -0.48 14.91 35.95
N VAL A 23 -0.34 13.72 35.36
CA VAL A 23 0.76 12.81 35.65
C VAL A 23 1.80 12.98 34.53
N ALA A 24 2.89 13.66 34.84
CA ALA A 24 4.04 13.76 33.95
C ALA A 24 4.75 12.41 33.92
N PHE A 25 4.52 11.63 32.88
CA PHE A 25 5.32 10.46 32.55
C PHE A 25 6.53 10.92 31.74
N VAL A 26 7.68 10.96 32.36
CA VAL A 26 8.98 11.10 31.66
C VAL A 26 9.28 9.77 31.03
N LEU A 27 8.91 9.61 29.74
CA LEU A 27 9.35 8.50 28.93
C LEU A 27 10.79 8.78 28.49
N SER A 28 11.73 8.03 29.05
CA SER A 28 13.08 7.94 28.53
C SER A 28 13.04 7.23 27.19
N VAL A 29 13.02 8.00 26.11
CA VAL A 29 13.19 7.50 24.74
C VAL A 29 14.66 7.11 24.60
N GLY A 30 14.97 5.81 24.73
CA GLY A 30 16.27 5.29 24.36
C GLY A 30 16.54 5.56 22.87
N PRO A 31 17.78 5.85 22.47
CA PRO A 31 18.09 6.12 21.08
C PRO A 31 17.86 4.86 20.25
N TRP A 32 16.88 4.92 19.36
CA TRP A 32 16.74 3.95 18.29
C TRP A 32 17.98 4.06 17.40
N SER A 33 18.81 3.02 17.38
CA SER A 33 19.87 2.93 16.39
C SER A 33 19.22 2.72 15.02
N PRO A 34 19.36 3.66 14.08
CA PRO A 34 18.87 3.43 12.74
C PRO A 34 19.69 2.27 12.16
N VAL A 35 18.98 1.23 11.73
CA VAL A 35 19.58 0.23 10.83
C VAL A 35 20.10 1.01 9.64
N SER A 36 21.43 1.06 9.47
CA SER A 36 22.10 1.77 8.39
C SER A 36 21.61 1.22 7.05
N ALA A 37 20.58 1.84 6.50
CA ALA A 37 20.24 1.67 5.10
C ALA A 37 21.41 2.25 4.30
N ARG A 38 22.20 1.39 3.65
CA ARG A 38 23.20 1.82 2.68
C ARG A 38 22.45 2.62 1.61
N SER A 39 22.71 3.92 1.57
CA SER A 39 22.23 4.79 0.51
C SER A 39 22.85 4.31 -0.80
N VAL A 40 22.06 3.63 -1.61
CA VAL A 40 22.40 3.35 -3.02
C VAL A 40 22.11 4.63 -3.78
N SER A 41 23.08 5.53 -3.83
CA SER A 41 23.03 6.75 -4.60
C SER A 41 23.44 6.44 -6.05
N GLY A 42 22.50 6.55 -6.97
CA GLY A 42 22.70 6.52 -8.42
C GLY A 42 21.78 5.49 -9.12
N PRO A 43 21.43 5.72 -10.38
CA PRO A 43 20.79 4.68 -11.19
C PRO A 43 21.79 3.55 -11.38
N VAL A 44 21.60 2.45 -10.67
CA VAL A 44 22.35 1.22 -10.93
C VAL A 44 21.83 0.69 -12.26
N SER A 45 22.67 0.76 -13.28
CA SER A 45 22.40 0.08 -14.56
C SER A 45 22.40 -1.42 -14.29
N LEU A 46 21.27 -1.95 -13.88
CA LEU A 46 21.04 -3.37 -13.66
C LEU A 46 20.69 -4.02 -15.02
N SER A 47 21.68 -4.14 -15.90
CA SER A 47 21.56 -4.96 -17.11
C SER A 47 21.73 -6.43 -16.72
N GLY A 48 20.64 -7.18 -16.74
CA GLY A 48 20.63 -8.62 -16.45
C GLY A 48 19.25 -9.07 -15.98
N PRO A 49 18.96 -10.37 -16.00
CA PRO A 49 17.68 -10.91 -15.58
C PRO A 49 17.33 -10.52 -14.13
N ILE A 50 16.04 -10.34 -13.86
CA ILE A 50 15.57 -10.05 -12.53
C ILE A 50 15.60 -11.34 -11.72
N SER A 51 16.47 -11.43 -10.71
CA SER A 51 16.36 -12.51 -9.72
C SER A 51 15.25 -12.21 -8.72
N LEU A 52 14.36 -13.17 -8.48
CA LEU A 52 13.27 -13.04 -7.50
C LEU A 52 13.78 -12.69 -6.10
N SER A 53 14.98 -13.17 -5.75
CA SER A 53 15.64 -12.88 -4.46
C SER A 53 16.35 -11.52 -4.42
N SER A 54 16.45 -10.79 -5.54
CA SER A 54 17.12 -9.50 -5.61
C SER A 54 16.20 -8.30 -5.49
N VAL A 55 14.89 -8.51 -5.57
CA VAL A 55 13.85 -7.47 -5.47
C VAL A 55 12.94 -7.73 -4.27
N GLN A 56 12.31 -6.69 -3.75
CA GLN A 56 11.35 -6.81 -2.67
C GLN A 56 9.96 -7.10 -3.23
N TRP A 57 9.09 -7.71 -2.41
CA TRP A 57 7.77 -8.15 -2.85
C TRP A 57 6.68 -7.72 -1.89
N ILE A 58 5.50 -7.40 -2.44
CA ILE A 58 4.24 -7.27 -1.72
C ILE A 58 3.22 -8.17 -2.43
N PHE A 59 2.58 -9.08 -1.68
CA PHE A 59 1.53 -9.96 -2.16
C PHE A 59 0.29 -9.85 -1.28
N TYR A 60 -0.87 -10.06 -1.86
CA TYR A 60 -2.04 -10.43 -1.08
C TYR A 60 -1.89 -11.86 -0.55
N LYS A 61 -2.45 -12.13 0.62
CA LYS A 61 -2.30 -13.43 1.30
C LYS A 61 -2.81 -14.60 0.46
N GLU A 62 -3.93 -14.41 -0.20
CA GLU A 62 -4.54 -15.42 -1.04
C GLU A 62 -3.62 -15.81 -2.21
N ASP A 63 -3.01 -14.82 -2.86
CA ASP A 63 -2.05 -15.02 -3.94
C ASP A 63 -0.78 -15.73 -3.44
N PHE A 64 -0.26 -15.27 -2.30
CA PHE A 64 0.94 -15.87 -1.71
C PHE A 64 0.72 -17.33 -1.32
N ASN A 65 -0.42 -17.65 -0.69
CA ASN A 65 -0.76 -19.01 -0.31
C ASN A 65 -0.93 -19.91 -1.54
N HIS A 66 -1.64 -19.43 -2.57
CA HIS A 66 -1.77 -20.17 -3.82
C HIS A 66 -0.41 -20.50 -4.46
N LEU A 67 0.48 -19.51 -4.56
CA LEU A 67 1.84 -19.73 -5.05
C LEU A 67 2.63 -20.73 -4.20
N ASN A 68 2.47 -20.68 -2.88
CA ASN A 68 3.16 -21.60 -1.98
C ASN A 68 2.65 -23.04 -2.11
N ASP A 69 1.37 -23.22 -2.39
CA ASP A 69 0.77 -24.53 -2.59
C ASP A 69 1.17 -25.13 -3.97
N GLU A 70 1.27 -24.29 -5.01
CA GLU A 70 1.59 -24.72 -6.37
C GLU A 70 3.10 -24.91 -6.60
N ASP A 71 3.95 -23.98 -6.12
CA ASP A 71 5.41 -24.05 -6.28
C ASP A 71 6.17 -23.56 -5.04
N PRO A 72 6.34 -24.40 -4.01
CA PRO A 72 7.12 -24.06 -2.82
C PRO A 72 8.59 -23.71 -3.09
N ALA A 73 9.16 -24.15 -4.22
CA ALA A 73 10.54 -23.82 -4.59
C ALA A 73 10.66 -22.39 -5.09
N LEU A 74 9.67 -21.91 -5.82
CA LEU A 74 9.55 -20.51 -6.24
C LEU A 74 9.39 -19.60 -5.02
N ILE A 75 8.52 -19.98 -4.07
CA ILE A 75 8.33 -19.22 -2.83
C ILE A 75 9.63 -19.14 -2.02
N LYS A 76 10.46 -20.16 -1.95
CA LYS A 76 11.78 -20.09 -1.30
C LYS A 76 12.68 -19.01 -1.91
N GLN A 77 12.61 -18.78 -3.22
CA GLN A 77 13.36 -17.71 -3.88
C GLN A 77 12.78 -16.33 -3.52
N ILE A 78 11.46 -16.20 -3.51
CA ILE A 78 10.75 -14.96 -3.16
C ILE A 78 11.03 -14.55 -1.70
N VAL A 79 10.95 -15.48 -0.75
CA VAL A 79 11.20 -15.18 0.68
C VAL A 79 12.68 -15.02 1.01
N ALA A 80 13.59 -15.38 0.11
CA ALA A 80 15.01 -15.05 0.20
C ALA A 80 15.33 -13.62 -0.22
N SER A 81 14.34 -12.87 -0.68
CA SER A 81 14.46 -11.44 -1.02
C SER A 81 14.76 -10.58 0.22
N PRO A 82 15.24 -9.34 0.05
CA PRO A 82 15.49 -8.42 1.18
C PRO A 82 14.25 -8.15 2.04
N ALA A 83 13.04 -8.17 1.44
CA ALA A 83 11.78 -8.11 2.16
C ALA A 83 10.63 -8.67 1.29
N THR A 84 9.79 -9.50 1.89
CA THR A 84 8.54 -9.98 1.32
C THR A 84 7.41 -9.67 2.29
N TYR A 85 6.52 -8.79 1.90
CA TYR A 85 5.33 -8.41 2.65
C TYR A 85 4.14 -9.20 2.16
N VAL A 86 3.31 -9.69 3.09
CA VAL A 86 2.05 -10.34 2.76
C VAL A 86 0.91 -9.61 3.44
N LEU A 87 -0.01 -9.10 2.62
CA LEU A 87 -1.13 -8.27 3.04
C LEU A 87 -2.28 -9.16 3.54
N GLU A 88 -2.76 -8.87 4.73
CA GLU A 88 -3.90 -9.51 5.36
C GLU A 88 -4.98 -8.48 5.68
N HIS A 89 -6.24 -8.79 5.41
CA HIS A 89 -7.37 -7.95 5.81
C HIS A 89 -7.94 -8.36 7.18
N SER A 90 -7.78 -9.62 7.58
CA SER A 90 -8.41 -10.15 8.80
C SER A 90 -7.55 -11.22 9.47
N VAL A 91 -7.82 -11.42 10.75
CA VAL A 91 -7.24 -12.50 11.54
C VAL A 91 -7.69 -13.86 11.00
N GLY A 92 -6.78 -14.73 10.70
CA GLY A 92 -7.06 -16.12 10.36
C GLY A 92 -6.34 -16.61 9.11
N GLY A 93 -6.08 -17.90 9.04
CA GLY A 93 -5.49 -18.58 7.90
C GLY A 93 -4.11 -19.18 8.15
N HIS A 94 -3.48 -19.57 7.06
CA HIS A 94 -2.23 -20.33 7.06
C HIS A 94 -1.08 -19.58 7.73
N HIS A 95 -0.20 -20.33 8.39
CA HIS A 95 1.02 -19.78 8.96
C HIS A 95 1.97 -19.35 7.84
N LEU A 96 2.24 -18.04 7.78
CA LEU A 96 3.25 -17.51 6.87
C LEU A 96 4.65 -18.00 7.26
N PRO A 97 5.55 -18.22 6.29
CA PRO A 97 6.96 -18.48 6.58
C PRO A 97 7.55 -17.37 7.46
N LYS A 98 8.48 -17.72 8.35
CA LYS A 98 9.08 -16.77 9.32
C LYS A 98 9.80 -15.59 8.66
N GLN A 99 10.23 -15.74 7.42
CA GLN A 99 10.92 -14.71 6.65
C GLN A 99 9.97 -13.66 6.08
N VAL A 100 8.68 -13.98 6.01
CA VAL A 100 7.65 -13.07 5.50
C VAL A 100 7.27 -12.05 6.56
N ILE A 101 7.05 -10.83 6.14
CA ILE A 101 6.58 -9.73 6.98
C ILE A 101 5.06 -9.62 6.82
N PRO A 102 4.27 -10.04 7.81
CA PRO A 102 2.82 -9.85 7.76
C PRO A 102 2.50 -8.36 7.87
N ALA A 103 1.57 -7.90 7.02
CA ALA A 103 1.11 -6.53 7.01
C ALA A 103 -0.42 -6.49 6.96
N GLN A 104 -1.05 -5.67 7.81
CA GLN A 104 -2.50 -5.50 7.77
C GLN A 104 -2.88 -4.31 6.92
N MET A 105 -3.83 -4.53 6.01
CA MET A 105 -4.31 -3.50 5.08
C MET A 105 -5.60 -2.87 5.57
N PHE A 106 -5.70 -1.57 5.37
CA PHE A 106 -6.83 -0.70 5.65
C PHE A 106 -7.09 0.18 4.43
N PHE A 107 -8.32 0.61 4.23
CA PHE A 107 -8.73 1.43 3.10
C PHE A 107 -8.93 2.91 3.46
N SER A 108 -8.68 3.28 4.72
CA SER A 108 -8.79 4.66 5.18
C SER A 108 -8.05 4.88 6.51
N SER A 109 -7.72 6.13 6.79
CA SER A 109 -7.16 6.51 8.10
C SER A 109 -8.16 6.28 9.22
N ALA A 110 -9.46 6.52 8.96
CA ALA A 110 -10.53 6.28 9.91
C ALA A 110 -10.67 4.79 10.28
N GLU A 111 -10.51 3.87 9.31
CA GLU A 111 -10.55 2.43 9.55
C GLU A 111 -9.37 1.99 10.44
N LEU A 112 -8.15 2.44 10.14
CA LEU A 112 -6.99 2.16 10.99
C LEU A 112 -7.20 2.69 12.41
N GLN A 113 -7.66 3.93 12.58
CA GLN A 113 -7.88 4.51 13.91
C GLN A 113 -8.90 3.69 14.68
N ALA A 114 -10.01 3.30 14.06
CA ALA A 114 -11.01 2.46 14.68
C ALA A 114 -10.44 1.09 15.10
N ALA A 115 -9.60 0.48 14.26
CA ALA A 115 -8.96 -0.80 14.58
C ALA A 115 -7.97 -0.68 15.75
N ILE A 116 -7.22 0.42 15.84
CA ILE A 116 -6.33 0.71 16.97
C ILE A 116 -7.14 0.86 18.26
N ASP A 117 -8.18 1.71 18.25
CA ASP A 117 -8.99 2.01 19.42
C ASP A 117 -9.72 0.77 19.95
N GLN A 118 -10.07 -0.17 19.08
CA GLN A 118 -10.78 -1.40 19.42
C GLN A 118 -9.83 -2.59 19.66
N GLY A 119 -8.51 -2.42 19.50
CA GLY A 119 -7.53 -3.51 19.62
C GLY A 119 -7.70 -4.59 18.55
N GLN A 120 -8.16 -4.22 17.36
CA GLN A 120 -8.44 -5.13 16.24
C GLN A 120 -7.29 -5.22 15.24
N VAL A 121 -6.18 -4.52 15.48
CA VAL A 121 -4.97 -4.77 14.69
C VAL A 121 -4.47 -6.18 14.98
N ILE A 122 -4.19 -6.93 13.91
CA ILE A 122 -3.80 -8.36 14.00
C ILE A 122 -2.58 -8.51 14.93
N PRO A 123 -2.65 -9.37 15.94
CA PRO A 123 -1.54 -9.57 16.88
C PRO A 123 -0.24 -9.98 16.17
N GLY A 124 0.85 -9.29 16.49
CA GLY A 124 2.17 -9.55 15.92
C GLY A 124 2.48 -8.83 14.62
N VAL A 125 1.49 -8.24 13.95
CA VAL A 125 1.71 -7.34 12.81
C VAL A 125 2.49 -6.10 13.27
N LYS A 126 3.46 -5.68 12.46
CA LYS A 126 4.26 -4.48 12.68
C LYS A 126 4.16 -3.48 11.53
N VAL A 127 3.56 -3.90 10.44
CA VAL A 127 3.38 -3.10 9.22
C VAL A 127 1.90 -2.94 8.95
N VAL A 128 1.45 -1.70 8.76
CA VAL A 128 0.07 -1.38 8.35
C VAL A 128 0.10 -0.65 7.02
N VAL A 129 -0.86 -0.97 6.18
CA VAL A 129 -0.93 -0.51 4.79
C VAL A 129 -2.18 0.34 4.61
N ASP A 130 -2.00 1.54 4.11
CA ASP A 130 -3.07 2.41 3.62
C ASP A 130 -3.25 2.18 2.11
N ASP A 131 -4.24 1.41 1.73
CA ASP A 131 -4.68 1.25 0.34
C ASP A 131 -5.87 2.17 0.09
N LEU A 132 -5.59 3.49 0.13
CA LEU A 132 -6.62 4.52 0.02
C LEU A 132 -7.19 4.55 -1.40
N GLU A 133 -8.45 4.12 -1.53
CA GLU A 133 -9.19 4.03 -2.80
C GLU A 133 -10.58 4.66 -2.69
N ASP A 134 -11.22 4.96 -3.83
CA ASP A 134 -12.62 5.43 -3.91
C ASP A 134 -13.59 4.26 -3.70
N LEU A 135 -13.65 3.78 -2.47
CA LEU A 135 -14.57 2.73 -2.04
C LEU A 135 -15.81 3.32 -1.36
N PRO A 136 -16.96 2.60 -1.38
CA PRO A 136 -18.17 3.07 -0.68
C PRO A 136 -17.99 3.30 0.82
N THR A 137 -16.97 2.69 1.42
CA THR A 137 -16.64 2.81 2.86
C THR A 137 -15.60 3.88 3.15
N THR A 138 -14.91 4.41 2.14
CA THR A 138 -13.92 5.46 2.32
C THR A 138 -14.62 6.80 2.64
N PRO A 139 -14.26 7.47 3.74
CA PRO A 139 -14.86 8.75 4.09
C PRO A 139 -14.65 9.80 3.00
N THR A 140 -15.71 10.54 2.66
CA THR A 140 -15.64 11.60 1.63
C THR A 140 -14.54 12.64 1.94
N ALA A 141 -14.32 12.97 3.22
CA ALA A 141 -13.26 13.90 3.61
C ALA A 141 -11.86 13.40 3.23
N GLU A 142 -11.63 12.10 3.27
CA GLU A 142 -10.35 11.49 2.86
C GLU A 142 -10.19 11.51 1.34
N LEU A 143 -11.29 11.27 0.59
CA LEU A 143 -11.29 11.39 -0.87
C LEU A 143 -11.06 12.83 -1.35
N ASP A 144 -11.58 13.82 -0.62
CA ASP A 144 -11.39 15.24 -0.92
C ASP A 144 -9.96 15.74 -0.64
N ALA A 145 -9.28 15.13 0.31
CA ALA A 145 -7.93 15.50 0.74
C ALA A 145 -7.01 14.28 0.93
N PRO A 146 -6.76 13.46 -0.11
CA PRO A 146 -6.11 12.16 0.04
C PRO A 146 -4.69 12.24 0.62
N ARG A 147 -3.94 13.31 0.36
CA ARG A 147 -2.62 13.49 0.98
C ARG A 147 -2.70 13.72 2.48
N THR A 148 -3.70 14.47 2.94
CA THR A 148 -3.94 14.68 4.38
C THR A 148 -4.37 13.37 5.03
N ALA A 149 -5.24 12.61 4.40
CA ALA A 149 -5.66 11.29 4.90
C ALA A 149 -4.47 10.34 5.06
N MET A 150 -3.59 10.26 4.06
CA MET A 150 -2.36 9.45 4.13
C MET A 150 -1.38 9.95 5.23
N GLU A 151 -1.30 11.26 5.46
CA GLU A 151 -0.52 11.83 6.57
C GLU A 151 -1.10 11.41 7.92
N GLU A 152 -2.41 11.54 8.11
CA GLU A 152 -3.12 11.12 9.31
C GLU A 152 -2.97 9.63 9.57
N PHE A 153 -3.12 8.80 8.52
CA PHE A 153 -2.85 7.36 8.60
C PHE A 153 -1.43 7.07 9.09
N ALA A 154 -0.43 7.67 8.47
CA ALA A 154 0.97 7.44 8.82
C ALA A 154 1.30 7.92 10.24
N GLN A 155 0.71 9.02 10.70
CA GLN A 155 0.85 9.53 12.06
C GLN A 155 0.21 8.57 13.08
N ALA A 156 -1.03 8.11 12.84
CA ALA A 156 -1.71 7.15 13.71
C ALA A 156 -0.95 5.82 13.80
N ALA A 157 -0.50 5.30 12.66
CA ALA A 157 0.32 4.08 12.59
C ALA A 157 1.61 4.24 13.42
N THR A 158 2.37 5.31 13.18
CA THR A 158 3.66 5.54 13.86
C THR A 158 3.48 5.77 15.35
N ALA A 159 2.47 6.54 15.77
CA ALA A 159 2.17 6.78 17.17
C ALA A 159 1.80 5.48 17.93
N SER A 160 1.23 4.51 17.22
CA SER A 160 0.87 3.20 17.74
C SER A 160 1.96 2.13 17.58
N GLY A 161 3.15 2.51 17.09
CA GLY A 161 4.32 1.64 16.95
C GLY A 161 4.29 0.75 15.71
N TYR A 162 3.48 1.09 14.70
CA TYR A 162 3.44 0.42 13.41
C TYR A 162 4.25 1.18 12.35
N GLN A 163 4.78 0.43 11.40
CA GLN A 163 5.41 1.00 10.20
C GLN A 163 4.35 1.19 9.11
N PRO A 164 4.11 2.43 8.65
CA PRO A 164 3.15 2.67 7.57
C PRO A 164 3.71 2.34 6.19
N VAL A 165 2.84 1.81 5.33
CA VAL A 165 3.01 1.69 3.88
C VAL A 165 1.86 2.44 3.23
N LEU A 166 2.14 3.28 2.24
CA LEU A 166 1.11 4.07 1.55
C LEU A 166 0.96 3.62 0.10
N ILE A 167 -0.27 3.28 -0.28
CA ILE A 167 -0.68 2.85 -1.61
C ILE A 167 -1.84 3.75 -2.09
N PRO A 168 -1.59 5.00 -2.53
CA PRO A 168 -2.67 5.86 -2.99
C PRO A 168 -3.30 5.32 -4.27
N GLY A 169 -4.59 5.08 -4.22
CA GLY A 169 -5.41 4.63 -5.34
C GLY A 169 -5.32 5.57 -6.54
N ARG A 170 -5.25 4.99 -7.72
CA ARG A 170 -5.31 5.76 -8.96
C ARG A 170 -6.70 6.34 -9.21
N ASP A 171 -7.73 5.73 -8.68
CA ASP A 171 -9.13 6.14 -8.74
C ASP A 171 -9.41 7.43 -7.95
N LEU A 172 -8.60 7.75 -6.94
CA LEU A 172 -8.71 9.00 -6.16
C LEU A 172 -8.79 10.26 -7.05
N ILE A 173 -8.20 10.21 -8.26
CA ILE A 173 -8.26 11.30 -9.21
C ILE A 173 -9.50 11.29 -10.10
N LEU A 174 -10.33 10.25 -9.99
CA LEU A 174 -11.59 10.10 -10.72
C LEU A 174 -12.79 10.58 -9.88
N VAL A 175 -12.61 10.80 -8.58
CA VAL A 175 -13.65 11.28 -7.66
C VAL A 175 -14.16 12.63 -8.14
N SER A 176 -15.46 12.70 -8.45
CA SER A 176 -16.10 13.91 -8.95
C SER A 176 -16.16 14.99 -7.87
N GLY A 177 -15.69 16.17 -8.18
CA GLY A 177 -15.71 17.31 -7.24
C GLY A 177 -14.52 17.37 -6.28
N ALA A 178 -13.71 16.31 -6.17
CA ALA A 178 -12.51 16.33 -5.34
C ALA A 178 -11.45 17.30 -5.90
N ARG A 179 -10.63 17.89 -5.03
CA ARG A 179 -9.54 18.79 -5.42
C ARG A 179 -8.57 18.17 -6.42
N CYS A 180 -8.45 16.86 -6.38
CA CYS A 180 -7.60 16.03 -7.23
C CYS A 180 -8.28 15.54 -8.49
N SER A 181 -9.52 15.93 -8.78
CA SER A 181 -10.25 15.48 -9.97
C SER A 181 -9.45 15.66 -11.25
N ARG A 182 -9.53 14.64 -12.08
CA ARG A 182 -8.92 14.67 -13.42
C ARG A 182 -9.53 15.79 -14.25
N GLN A 183 -8.68 16.62 -14.83
CA GLN A 183 -9.13 17.66 -15.74
C GLN A 183 -9.46 17.09 -17.14
N PRO A 184 -10.44 17.68 -17.86
CA PRO A 184 -10.70 17.28 -19.23
C PRO A 184 -9.42 17.28 -20.08
N GLY A 185 -9.23 16.21 -20.87
CA GLY A 185 -8.07 16.07 -21.77
C GLY A 185 -6.77 15.56 -21.10
N SER A 186 -6.67 15.52 -19.76
CA SER A 186 -5.51 14.92 -19.10
C SER A 186 -5.63 13.40 -18.99
N THR A 187 -4.50 12.70 -19.06
CA THR A 187 -4.42 11.28 -18.73
C THR A 187 -4.57 11.06 -17.22
N ILE A 188 -4.87 9.82 -16.82
CA ILE A 188 -4.89 9.43 -15.42
C ILE A 188 -3.50 9.62 -14.78
N SER A 189 -2.44 9.24 -15.48
CA SER A 189 -1.06 9.39 -14.99
C SER A 189 -0.69 10.85 -14.74
N GLU A 190 -1.05 11.75 -15.66
CA GLU A 190 -0.83 13.20 -15.48
C GLU A 190 -1.61 13.76 -14.30
N ALA A 191 -2.86 13.32 -14.11
CA ALA A 191 -3.67 13.74 -12.98
C ALA A 191 -3.08 13.22 -11.66
N TYR A 192 -2.69 11.94 -11.58
CA TYR A 192 -2.01 11.33 -10.42
C TYR A 192 -0.76 12.12 -10.01
N LEU A 193 0.07 12.45 -10.99
CA LEU A 193 1.27 13.24 -10.74
C LEU A 193 0.94 14.69 -10.34
N ARG A 194 -0.04 15.34 -11.00
CA ARG A 194 -0.44 16.72 -10.71
C ARG A 194 -1.02 16.85 -9.31
N CYS A 195 -1.82 15.90 -8.88
CA CYS A 195 -2.38 15.84 -7.51
C CYS A 195 -1.31 15.68 -6.43
N GLY A 196 -0.08 15.37 -6.82
CA GLY A 196 1.03 15.26 -5.90
C GLY A 196 0.95 14.05 -4.99
N LEU A 197 0.18 12.99 -5.36
CA LEU A 197 0.06 11.76 -4.58
C LEU A 197 1.42 11.14 -4.25
N PRO A 198 2.43 11.12 -5.16
CA PRO A 198 3.76 10.63 -4.79
C PRO A 198 4.47 11.45 -3.68
N GLY A 199 4.00 12.67 -3.43
CA GLY A 199 4.49 13.48 -2.30
C GLY A 199 4.11 12.95 -0.93
N ALA A 200 3.12 12.05 -0.83
CA ALA A 200 2.77 11.36 0.42
C ALA A 200 3.89 10.44 0.92
N ALA A 201 4.85 10.08 0.08
CA ALA A 201 6.08 9.41 0.51
C ALA A 201 6.85 10.14 1.62
N ALA A 202 6.59 11.43 1.84
CA ALA A 202 7.13 12.18 2.98
C ALA A 202 6.74 11.59 4.34
N TYR A 203 5.62 10.89 4.40
CA TYR A 203 5.01 10.43 5.65
C TYR A 203 5.30 8.96 5.99
N ALA A 204 5.82 8.18 5.03
CA ALA A 204 6.04 6.75 5.22
C ALA A 204 7.41 6.28 4.69
N PRO A 205 8.00 5.22 5.29
CA PRO A 205 9.24 4.62 4.78
C PRO A 205 9.03 3.79 3.52
N ILE A 206 7.78 3.39 3.22
CA ILE A 206 7.43 2.59 2.04
C ILE A 206 6.28 3.27 1.29
N PHE A 207 6.47 3.42 -0.01
CA PHE A 207 5.47 4.01 -0.92
C PHE A 207 5.27 3.11 -2.15
N VAL A 208 4.01 2.86 -2.51
CA VAL A 208 3.66 2.02 -3.66
C VAL A 208 3.01 2.87 -4.75
N ILE A 209 3.53 2.80 -5.96
CA ILE A 209 2.98 3.47 -7.14
C ILE A 209 1.97 2.53 -7.80
N GLN A 210 0.70 2.92 -7.85
CA GLN A 210 -0.34 2.15 -8.54
C GLN A 210 -0.19 2.26 -10.07
N ALA A 211 0.60 1.38 -10.67
CA ALA A 211 1.00 1.40 -12.07
C ALA A 211 0.36 0.30 -12.95
N ALA A 212 -0.20 -0.75 -12.33
CA ALA A 212 -0.73 -1.94 -13.03
C ALA A 212 -1.66 -1.62 -14.20
N SER A 213 -2.47 -0.56 -14.08
CA SER A 213 -3.46 -0.20 -15.11
C SER A 213 -2.89 0.39 -16.40
N VAL A 214 -1.61 0.76 -16.43
CA VAL A 214 -0.91 1.26 -17.60
C VAL A 214 0.21 0.32 -18.06
N GLU A 215 0.37 -0.83 -17.43
CA GLU A 215 1.50 -1.76 -17.68
C GLU A 215 1.53 -2.34 -19.10
N THR A 216 0.38 -2.43 -19.77
CA THR A 216 0.32 -2.87 -21.19
C THR A 216 0.81 -1.80 -22.17
N ASN A 217 1.07 -0.57 -21.69
CA ASN A 217 1.67 0.52 -22.48
C ASN A 217 3.03 0.88 -21.86
N LEU A 218 4.07 0.18 -22.25
CA LEU A 218 5.42 0.31 -21.67
C LEU A 218 5.93 1.75 -21.59
N PRO A 219 5.84 2.60 -22.64
CA PRO A 219 6.26 4.00 -22.54
C PRO A 219 5.48 4.79 -21.49
N ALA A 220 4.17 4.58 -21.37
CA ALA A 220 3.34 5.26 -20.37
C ALA A 220 3.64 4.75 -18.95
N LEU A 221 3.86 3.45 -18.80
CA LEU A 221 4.26 2.81 -17.54
C LEU A 221 5.60 3.37 -17.04
N GLU A 222 6.62 3.33 -17.90
CA GLU A 222 7.96 3.81 -17.56
C GLU A 222 7.93 5.30 -17.18
N GLN A 223 7.24 6.13 -17.97
CA GLN A 223 7.08 7.56 -17.68
C GLN A 223 6.39 7.81 -16.34
N LEU A 224 5.28 7.11 -16.06
CA LEU A 224 4.55 7.23 -14.79
C LEU A 224 5.46 6.87 -13.61
N VAL A 225 6.07 5.69 -13.65
CA VAL A 225 6.87 5.17 -12.53
C VAL A 225 8.12 6.02 -12.33
N HIS A 226 8.82 6.41 -13.40
CA HIS A 226 9.99 7.31 -13.33
C HIS A 226 9.63 8.64 -12.62
N LEU A 227 8.58 9.33 -13.09
CA LEU A 227 8.20 10.62 -12.54
C LEU A 227 7.64 10.52 -11.13
N ALA A 228 6.85 9.49 -10.83
CA ALA A 228 6.32 9.27 -9.49
C ALA A 228 7.45 8.93 -8.50
N ALA A 229 8.37 8.05 -8.87
CA ALA A 229 9.53 7.68 -8.05
C ALA A 229 10.45 8.88 -7.79
N ALA A 230 10.70 9.73 -8.80
CA ALA A 230 11.49 10.94 -8.63
C ALA A 230 10.84 11.92 -7.61
N ARG A 231 9.51 12.08 -7.67
CA ARG A 231 8.76 12.92 -6.72
C ARG A 231 8.72 12.32 -5.32
N ALA A 232 8.53 11.01 -5.20
CA ALA A 232 8.55 10.31 -3.92
C ALA A 232 9.92 10.46 -3.24
N ARG A 233 11.03 10.24 -3.96
CA ARG A 233 12.40 10.44 -3.43
C ARG A 233 12.71 11.90 -3.10
N LYS A 234 12.15 12.85 -3.84
CA LYS A 234 12.25 14.27 -3.48
C LYS A 234 11.58 14.59 -2.15
N ALA A 235 10.42 13.93 -1.86
CA ALA A 235 9.69 14.09 -0.62
C ALA A 235 10.35 13.35 0.55
N ASN A 236 10.88 12.15 0.29
CA ASN A 236 11.60 11.32 1.26
C ASN A 236 12.77 10.62 0.55
N PRO A 237 14.02 11.08 0.72
CA PRO A 237 15.19 10.46 0.08
C PRO A 237 15.45 9.01 0.48
N ASN A 238 14.91 8.57 1.62
CA ASN A 238 15.08 7.21 2.16
C ASN A 238 13.91 6.29 1.88
N VAL A 239 12.91 6.73 1.09
CA VAL A 239 11.73 5.92 0.81
C VAL A 239 12.07 4.68 -0.02
N THR A 240 11.54 3.55 0.39
CA THR A 240 11.49 2.33 -0.42
C THR A 240 10.28 2.41 -1.34
N ILE A 241 10.50 2.29 -2.64
CA ILE A 241 9.46 2.45 -3.66
C ILE A 241 9.14 1.10 -4.27
N PHE A 242 7.85 0.76 -4.28
CA PHE A 242 7.30 -0.35 -5.06
C PHE A 242 6.45 0.20 -6.20
N ALA A 243 6.23 -0.61 -7.23
CA ALA A 243 5.20 -0.37 -8.23
C ALA A 243 4.28 -1.58 -8.33
N THR A 244 2.99 -1.35 -8.53
CA THR A 244 2.06 -2.46 -8.77
C THR A 244 2.23 -3.03 -10.16
N LEU A 245 2.18 -4.37 -10.25
CA LEU A 245 2.06 -5.14 -11.47
C LEU A 245 0.85 -6.08 -11.36
N SER A 246 0.27 -6.48 -12.48
CA SER A 246 -0.88 -7.37 -12.52
C SER A 246 -0.83 -8.31 -13.71
N VAL A 247 -1.20 -9.56 -13.53
CA VAL A 247 -1.41 -10.48 -14.64
C VAL A 247 -2.77 -10.29 -15.33
N SER A 248 -3.59 -9.38 -14.79
CA SER A 248 -4.90 -9.02 -15.34
C SER A 248 -5.19 -7.51 -15.22
N PRO A 249 -4.33 -6.64 -15.79
CA PRO A 249 -4.50 -5.20 -15.69
C PRO A 249 -5.85 -4.75 -16.26
N ASN A 250 -6.57 -3.91 -15.51
CA ASN A 250 -7.92 -3.44 -15.87
C ASN A 250 -8.93 -4.58 -16.18
N GLY A 251 -8.72 -5.77 -15.60
CA GLY A 251 -9.57 -6.95 -15.84
C GLY A 251 -9.27 -7.68 -17.16
N ALA A 252 -8.37 -7.17 -17.99
CA ALA A 252 -7.89 -7.84 -19.18
C ALA A 252 -6.61 -8.64 -18.89
N TYR A 253 -6.44 -9.77 -19.57
CA TYR A 253 -5.27 -10.62 -19.35
C TYR A 253 -4.04 -10.09 -20.05
N ALA A 254 -2.92 -10.03 -19.31
CA ALA A 254 -1.60 -9.82 -19.87
C ALA A 254 -0.85 -11.15 -19.99
N SER A 255 -0.03 -11.30 -21.03
CA SER A 255 0.88 -12.45 -21.11
C SER A 255 2.01 -12.32 -20.10
N SER A 256 2.52 -13.45 -19.60
CA SER A 256 3.68 -13.45 -18.67
C SER A 256 4.87 -12.67 -19.26
N ALA A 257 5.12 -12.79 -20.56
CA ALA A 257 6.17 -12.03 -21.24
C ALA A 257 5.92 -10.51 -21.19
N ALA A 258 4.67 -10.06 -21.33
CA ALA A 258 4.34 -8.64 -21.24
C ALA A 258 4.55 -8.09 -19.82
N VAL A 259 4.16 -8.87 -18.79
CA VAL A 259 4.38 -8.47 -17.39
C VAL A 259 5.88 -8.48 -17.03
N VAL A 260 6.65 -9.44 -17.55
CA VAL A 260 8.13 -9.45 -17.41
C VAL A 260 8.73 -8.19 -18.03
N GLN A 261 8.35 -7.84 -19.26
CA GLN A 261 8.82 -6.60 -19.92
C GLN A 261 8.44 -5.35 -19.12
N ALA A 262 7.24 -5.32 -18.54
CA ALA A 262 6.81 -4.23 -17.67
C ALA A 262 7.70 -4.13 -16.41
N ALA A 263 7.94 -5.26 -15.74
CA ALA A 263 8.82 -5.32 -14.57
C ALA A 263 10.25 -4.83 -14.89
N GLU A 264 10.82 -5.28 -16.02
CA GLU A 264 12.16 -4.88 -16.48
C GLU A 264 12.22 -3.37 -16.78
N ALA A 265 11.22 -2.82 -17.47
CA ALA A 265 11.18 -1.42 -17.85
C ALA A 265 11.19 -0.47 -16.64
N ILE A 266 10.51 -0.85 -15.54
CA ILE A 266 10.41 0.00 -14.34
C ILE A 266 11.45 -0.31 -13.26
N ARG A 267 12.18 -1.41 -13.39
CA ARG A 267 13.21 -1.86 -12.43
C ARG A 267 14.19 -0.76 -11.99
N PRO A 268 14.68 0.15 -12.88
CA PRO A 268 15.62 1.19 -12.47
C PRO A 268 15.05 2.20 -11.47
N TYR A 269 13.73 2.26 -11.34
CA TYR A 269 13.04 3.29 -10.57
C TYR A 269 12.49 2.79 -9.24
N VAL A 270 12.43 1.47 -9.01
CA VAL A 270 11.80 0.85 -7.83
C VAL A 270 12.71 -0.16 -7.13
N GLN A 271 12.46 -0.46 -5.87
CA GLN A 271 13.13 -1.50 -5.11
C GLN A 271 12.37 -2.82 -5.13
N GLY A 272 11.10 -2.79 -5.51
CA GLY A 272 10.27 -3.99 -5.52
C GLY A 272 8.98 -3.84 -6.29
N TYR A 273 8.21 -4.92 -6.29
CA TYR A 273 6.92 -4.99 -6.97
C TYR A 273 5.83 -5.39 -5.99
N ALA A 274 4.65 -4.79 -6.15
CA ALA A 274 3.43 -5.20 -5.46
C ALA A 274 2.50 -5.87 -6.47
N MET A 275 2.14 -7.13 -6.21
CA MET A 275 1.23 -7.85 -7.10
C MET A 275 -0.21 -7.44 -6.80
N ASN A 276 -0.86 -6.84 -7.79
CA ASN A 276 -2.25 -6.37 -7.70
C ASN A 276 -3.10 -7.10 -8.74
N ASN A 277 -3.72 -8.20 -8.33
CA ASN A 277 -4.55 -9.00 -9.22
C ASN A 277 -6.03 -8.77 -8.95
N VAL A 278 -6.79 -8.59 -10.02
CA VAL A 278 -8.26 -8.48 -9.96
C VAL A 278 -8.91 -9.77 -9.45
N ARG A 279 -8.22 -10.90 -9.65
CA ARG A 279 -8.67 -12.22 -9.18
C ARG A 279 -7.60 -12.83 -8.29
N PRO A 280 -7.90 -13.04 -7.02
CA PRO A 280 -7.01 -13.81 -6.13
C PRO A 280 -6.73 -15.19 -6.72
N SER A 281 -5.53 -15.69 -6.50
CA SER A 281 -5.09 -17.03 -6.93
C SER A 281 -5.12 -17.25 -8.46
N ASP A 282 -4.82 -16.20 -9.23
CA ASP A 282 -4.71 -16.33 -10.69
C ASP A 282 -3.47 -17.16 -11.07
N PRO A 283 -3.63 -18.32 -11.73
CA PRO A 283 -2.51 -19.21 -12.05
C PRO A 283 -1.44 -18.57 -12.93
N ARG A 284 -1.77 -17.51 -13.66
CA ARG A 284 -0.81 -16.78 -14.49
C ARG A 284 0.21 -15.99 -13.68
N MET A 285 -0.04 -15.75 -12.40
CA MET A 285 0.97 -15.20 -11.53
C MET A 285 2.15 -16.16 -11.37
N LEU A 286 1.89 -17.46 -11.24
CA LEU A 286 2.93 -18.50 -11.24
C LEU A 286 3.72 -18.49 -12.54
N ASP A 287 3.04 -18.41 -13.69
CA ASP A 287 3.69 -18.33 -15.01
C ASP A 287 4.57 -17.08 -15.15
N PHE A 288 4.08 -15.91 -14.69
CA PHE A 288 4.84 -14.66 -14.69
C PHE A 288 6.11 -14.77 -13.82
N LEU A 289 5.97 -15.19 -12.56
CA LEU A 289 7.09 -15.29 -11.63
C LEU A 289 8.11 -16.34 -12.08
N THR A 290 7.63 -17.46 -12.67
CA THR A 290 8.47 -18.47 -13.27
C THR A 290 9.23 -17.92 -14.50
N ALA A 291 8.58 -17.15 -15.35
CA ALA A 291 9.23 -16.49 -16.48
C ALA A 291 10.27 -15.48 -16.02
N LEU A 292 9.95 -14.66 -15.02
CA LEU A 292 10.86 -13.68 -14.43
C LEU A 292 12.11 -14.32 -13.81
N SER A 293 11.97 -15.52 -13.23
CA SER A 293 13.10 -16.26 -12.62
C SER A 293 14.07 -16.86 -13.62
N LYS A 294 13.66 -17.02 -14.89
CA LYS A 294 14.44 -17.66 -15.97
C LYS A 294 15.14 -16.65 -16.89
N GLY A 295 14.69 -15.39 -16.89
CA GLY A 295 15.19 -14.31 -17.74
C GLY A 295 16.44 -13.72 -17.22
#